data_164cfbccaa39ea98d1f3c16e28f99805
#
_entry.id   164cfbccaa39ea98d1f3c16e28f99805
#
_cell.length_a   1.000
_cell.length_b   1.000
_cell.length_c   1.000
_cell.angle_alpha   90.00
_cell.angle_beta   90.00
_cell.angle_gamma   90.00
#
_symmetry.space_group_name_H-M   'P 1'
#
loop_
_entity.id
_entity.type
_entity.pdbx_description
1 polymer ?
#
loop_
_entity_poly.entity_id
_entity_poly.type
_entity_poly.pdbx_seq_one_letter_code
_entity_poly.pdbx_strand_id
1 'polypeptide(L)'
;AQWATGAIVPAYLQEHLGGVPKADFSAGLPSPETVASYKPDFIVLSNSYYAENGVYEQYAKIAPTYAFSQSSTDLDGSLRKLGELLGKEQEAELALSDYKRKVEEARTKLAPVTAGKKALIIRMNARGMFLMGGDYYGGYVLAQELGFGKSKLVEKESSADLSLELLPELDADYIFIANHAGSGDAF
;
A
#
# COMPACT_ATOMS: atom_id res chain seq x y z
N ALA A 1 12.24 -5.82 11.87
CA ALA A 1 11.54 -4.84 11.02
C ALA A 1 11.08 -3.67 11.87
N GLN A 2 11.29 -2.44 11.39
CA GLN A 2 10.82 -1.25 12.07
C GLN A 2 9.68 -0.63 11.29
N TRP A 3 8.60 -0.30 11.99
CA TRP A 3 7.39 0.24 11.42
C TRP A 3 7.35 1.77 11.55
N ALA A 4 6.92 2.44 10.52
CA ALA A 4 6.82 3.89 10.48
C ALA A 4 5.67 4.43 11.33
N THR A 5 5.94 5.53 11.99
CA THR A 5 5.02 6.44 12.66
C THR A 5 4.29 5.87 13.87
N GLY A 6 4.37 6.47 14.99
CA GLY A 6 3.61 6.33 16.25
C GLY A 6 2.29 5.54 16.20
N ALA A 7 2.03 4.93 15.08
CA ALA A 7 0.87 4.12 14.77
C ALA A 7 0.88 2.83 15.59
N ILE A 8 -0.27 2.49 16.08
CA ILE A 8 -0.57 1.17 16.67
C ILE A 8 -0.34 0.13 15.56
N VAL A 9 0.41 -0.94 15.86
CA VAL A 9 0.52 -2.08 14.94
C VAL A 9 -0.88 -2.64 14.72
N PRO A 10 -1.35 -2.79 13.48
CA PRO A 10 -2.66 -3.37 13.20
C PRO A 10 -2.83 -4.73 13.86
N ALA A 11 -4.04 -5.05 14.29
CA ALA A 11 -4.30 -6.28 15.05
C ALA A 11 -3.81 -7.55 14.33
N TYR A 12 -3.97 -7.61 13.00
CA TYR A 12 -3.52 -8.74 12.18
C TYR A 12 -1.99 -8.89 12.05
N LEU A 13 -1.24 -7.85 12.39
CA LEU A 13 0.23 -7.87 12.41
C LEU A 13 0.81 -7.92 13.84
N GLN A 14 -0.04 -7.87 14.86
CA GLN A 14 0.39 -7.75 16.25
C GLN A 14 1.25 -8.94 16.70
N GLU A 15 0.89 -10.13 16.26
CA GLU A 15 1.64 -11.36 16.56
C GLU A 15 3.08 -11.30 16.03
N HIS A 16 3.27 -10.73 14.84
CA HIS A 16 4.58 -10.69 14.15
C HIS A 16 5.39 -9.42 14.45
N LEU A 17 4.73 -8.29 14.65
CA LEU A 17 5.37 -6.98 14.75
C LEU A 17 5.17 -6.27 16.09
N GLY A 18 4.35 -6.80 16.98
CA GLY A 18 4.03 -6.14 18.25
C GLY A 18 5.24 -5.87 19.15
N GLY A 19 6.23 -6.75 19.14
CA GLY A 19 7.49 -6.62 19.90
C GLY A 19 8.64 -5.97 19.14
N VAL A 20 8.44 -5.55 17.88
CA VAL A 20 9.51 -4.96 17.07
C VAL A 20 9.67 -3.48 17.41
N PRO A 21 10.90 -2.99 17.68
CA PRO A 21 11.15 -1.56 17.89
C PRO A 21 10.67 -0.72 16.71
N LYS A 22 10.05 0.41 17.02
CA LYS A 22 9.51 1.33 16.01
C LYS A 22 10.46 2.49 15.80
N ALA A 23 10.72 2.85 14.55
CA ALA A 23 11.35 4.10 14.23
C ALA A 23 10.32 5.24 14.23
N ASP A 24 10.70 6.40 14.70
CA ASP A 24 9.89 7.61 14.62
C ASP A 24 10.10 8.26 13.25
N PHE A 25 9.01 8.40 12.51
CA PHE A 25 8.96 9.05 11.19
C PHE A 25 8.18 10.37 11.24
N SER A 26 7.85 10.88 12.42
CA SER A 26 7.06 12.12 12.55
C SER A 26 7.75 13.33 11.94
N ALA A 27 9.08 13.34 11.92
CA ALA A 27 9.92 14.38 11.31
C ALA A 27 10.47 13.97 9.93
N GLY A 28 10.00 12.88 9.33
CA GLY A 28 10.52 12.30 8.10
C GLY A 28 11.29 11.02 8.30
N LEU A 29 12.21 10.69 7.40
CA LEU A 29 13.04 9.49 7.55
C LEU A 29 13.96 9.62 8.77
N PRO A 30 14.21 8.52 9.51
CA PRO A 30 15.16 8.51 10.63
C PRO A 30 16.56 8.95 10.20
N SER A 31 17.28 9.62 11.09
CA SER A 31 18.68 9.96 10.79
C SER A 31 19.54 8.70 10.63
N PRO A 32 20.64 8.77 9.87
CA PRO A 32 21.57 7.65 9.73
C PRO A 32 22.07 7.10 11.07
N GLU A 33 22.27 7.98 12.06
CA GLU A 33 22.70 7.60 13.41
C GLU A 33 21.61 6.78 14.12
N THR A 34 20.35 7.19 13.99
CA THR A 34 19.22 6.43 14.50
C THR A 34 19.15 5.05 13.86
N VAL A 35 19.27 4.97 12.54
CA VAL A 35 19.26 3.70 11.82
C VAL A 35 20.44 2.81 12.26
N ALA A 36 21.64 3.37 12.37
CA ALA A 36 22.81 2.63 12.83
C ALA A 36 22.68 2.09 14.25
N SER A 37 21.95 2.79 15.13
CA SER A 37 21.73 2.35 16.52
C SER A 37 20.95 1.03 16.61
N TYR A 38 20.17 0.70 15.59
CA TYR A 38 19.43 -0.57 15.48
C TYR A 38 20.29 -1.74 14.99
N LYS A 39 21.52 -1.48 14.53
CA LYS A 39 22.44 -2.49 14.00
C LYS A 39 21.78 -3.41 12.97
N PRO A 40 21.19 -2.85 11.89
CA PRO A 40 20.48 -3.67 10.92
C PRO A 40 21.47 -4.53 10.12
N ASP A 41 21.08 -5.76 9.80
CA ASP A 41 21.81 -6.61 8.85
C ASP A 41 21.59 -6.13 7.42
N PHE A 42 20.42 -5.57 7.12
CA PHE A 42 20.10 -4.90 5.87
C PHE A 42 18.97 -3.87 6.06
N ILE A 43 18.84 -2.96 5.11
CA ILE A 43 17.84 -1.88 5.12
C ILE A 43 16.96 -2.01 3.89
N VAL A 44 15.63 -1.92 4.09
CA VAL A 44 14.66 -1.92 3.01
C VAL A 44 13.89 -0.60 3.01
N LEU A 45 13.92 0.09 1.88
CA LEU A 45 13.11 1.26 1.63
C LEU A 45 11.89 0.85 0.79
N SER A 46 10.71 1.17 1.26
CA SER A 46 9.45 0.71 0.67
C SER A 46 9.15 1.29 -0.71
N ASN A 47 9.82 2.37 -1.09
CA ASN A 47 9.78 2.92 -2.45
C ASN A 47 11.02 3.77 -2.74
N SER A 48 11.27 4.04 -4.02
CA SER A 48 12.43 4.78 -4.50
C SER A 48 12.45 6.25 -4.07
N TYR A 49 11.31 6.85 -3.77
CA TYR A 49 11.25 8.21 -3.24
C TYR A 49 12.08 8.38 -1.96
N TYR A 50 12.07 7.37 -1.10
CA TYR A 50 12.88 7.38 0.13
C TYR A 50 14.38 7.16 -0.11
N ALA A 51 14.78 6.86 -1.33
CA ALA A 51 16.18 6.70 -1.72
C ALA A 51 16.78 7.98 -2.30
N GLU A 52 15.97 9.02 -2.51
CA GLU A 52 16.40 10.28 -3.12
C GLU A 52 17.22 11.16 -2.15
N ASN A 53 17.80 12.23 -2.70
CA ASN A 53 18.54 13.25 -1.95
C ASN A 53 19.70 12.73 -1.10
N GLY A 54 20.38 11.68 -1.57
CA GLY A 54 21.56 11.11 -0.89
C GLY A 54 21.21 10.21 0.31
N VAL A 55 19.94 9.93 0.56
CA VAL A 55 19.50 9.06 1.67
C VAL A 55 19.97 7.63 1.44
N TYR A 56 19.85 7.13 0.20
CA TYR A 56 20.32 5.79 -0.14
C TYR A 56 21.80 5.60 0.20
N GLU A 57 22.65 6.53 -0.22
CA GLU A 57 24.08 6.49 -0.02
C GLU A 57 24.45 6.57 1.47
N GLN A 58 23.68 7.29 2.25
CA GLN A 58 23.90 7.37 3.70
C GLN A 58 23.54 6.06 4.40
N TYR A 59 22.39 5.46 4.05
CA TYR A 59 21.97 4.20 4.63
C TYR A 59 22.83 3.02 4.15
N ALA A 60 23.26 3.03 2.88
CA ALA A 60 24.15 2.02 2.32
C ALA A 60 25.54 1.95 3.00
N LYS A 61 25.95 3.01 3.70
CA LYS A 61 27.16 2.99 4.56
C LYS A 61 26.95 2.25 5.88
N ILE A 62 25.71 2.05 6.28
CA ILE A 62 25.37 1.37 7.55
C ILE A 62 25.21 -0.13 7.31
N ALA A 63 24.43 -0.51 6.30
CA ALA A 63 24.15 -1.88 5.92
C ALA A 63 23.74 -1.96 4.43
N PRO A 64 23.80 -3.16 3.80
CA PRO A 64 23.24 -3.36 2.48
C PRO A 64 21.82 -2.81 2.40
N THR A 65 21.55 -1.94 1.44
CA THR A 65 20.29 -1.22 1.33
C THR A 65 19.61 -1.54 0.00
N TYR A 66 18.34 -1.87 0.05
CA TYR A 66 17.49 -2.08 -1.13
C TYR A 66 16.31 -1.12 -1.11
N ALA A 67 16.09 -0.40 -2.21
CA ALA A 67 14.93 0.44 -2.42
C ALA A 67 14.00 -0.22 -3.44
N PHE A 68 12.76 -0.49 -3.05
CA PHE A 68 11.74 -0.94 -3.98
C PHE A 68 11.39 0.17 -4.96
N SER A 69 11.16 -0.19 -6.23
CA SER A 69 10.57 0.74 -7.19
C SER A 69 9.15 1.12 -6.74
N GLN A 70 8.68 2.27 -7.21
CA GLN A 70 7.36 2.82 -6.81
C GLN A 70 6.18 2.00 -7.32
N SER A 71 6.10 0.75 -7.10
CA SER A 71 4.94 0.02 -7.55
C SER A 71 4.18 -0.58 -6.38
N SER A 72 3.22 0.19 -5.87
CA SER A 72 2.19 -0.34 -4.96
C SER A 72 1.35 -1.44 -5.63
N THR A 73 1.54 -1.67 -6.92
CA THR A 73 0.81 -2.62 -7.76
C THR A 73 1.68 -3.79 -8.22
N ASP A 74 3.00 -3.73 -8.05
CA ASP A 74 3.91 -4.85 -8.33
C ASP A 74 4.08 -5.74 -7.09
N LEU A 75 2.99 -6.40 -6.69
CA LEU A 75 3.01 -7.35 -5.59
C LEU A 75 3.95 -8.53 -5.87
N ASP A 76 3.88 -9.05 -7.10
CA ASP A 76 4.67 -10.22 -7.52
C ASP A 76 6.17 -9.95 -7.41
N GLY A 77 6.64 -8.87 -8.07
CA GLY A 77 8.05 -8.50 -8.07
C GLY A 77 8.54 -8.13 -6.67
N SER A 78 7.73 -7.38 -5.91
CA SER A 78 8.08 -6.98 -4.55
C SER A 78 8.21 -8.16 -3.60
N LEU A 79 7.27 -9.11 -3.64
CA LEU A 79 7.32 -10.27 -2.74
C LEU A 79 8.44 -11.24 -3.12
N ARG A 80 8.69 -11.47 -4.43
CA ARG A 80 9.84 -12.27 -4.88
C ARG A 80 11.16 -11.65 -4.46
N LYS A 81 11.31 -10.33 -4.62
CA LYS A 81 12.52 -9.64 -4.19
C LYS A 81 12.71 -9.71 -2.68
N LEU A 82 11.64 -9.61 -1.92
CA LEU A 82 11.70 -9.78 -0.47
C LEU A 82 12.10 -11.23 -0.10
N GLY A 83 11.53 -12.22 -0.79
CA GLY A 83 11.93 -13.61 -0.66
C GLY A 83 13.42 -13.83 -0.91
N GLU A 84 13.95 -13.28 -2.01
CA GLU A 84 15.37 -13.32 -2.35
C GLU A 84 16.25 -12.69 -1.24
N LEU A 85 15.87 -11.48 -0.78
CA LEU A 85 16.62 -10.77 0.27
C LEU A 85 16.65 -11.53 1.60
N LEU A 86 15.64 -12.34 1.87
CA LEU A 86 15.48 -13.10 3.12
C LEU A 86 15.90 -14.58 3.01
N GLY A 87 16.27 -15.07 1.82
CA GLY A 87 16.48 -16.48 1.55
C GLY A 87 15.20 -17.31 1.74
N LYS A 88 14.05 -16.74 1.35
CA LYS A 88 12.69 -17.27 1.53
C LYS A 88 11.91 -17.33 0.21
N GLU A 89 12.62 -17.68 -0.88
CA GLU A 89 12.05 -17.67 -2.23
C GLU A 89 10.86 -18.63 -2.35
N GLN A 90 10.96 -19.80 -1.74
CA GLN A 90 9.89 -20.80 -1.79
C GLN A 90 8.64 -20.33 -1.05
N GLU A 91 8.81 -19.76 0.13
CA GLU A 91 7.71 -19.18 0.92
C GLU A 91 7.04 -18.03 0.18
N ALA A 92 7.83 -17.19 -0.51
CA ALA A 92 7.31 -16.09 -1.32
C ALA A 92 6.46 -16.61 -2.50
N GLU A 93 6.92 -17.63 -3.23
CA GLU A 93 6.15 -18.25 -4.32
C GLU A 93 4.87 -18.93 -3.83
N LEU A 94 4.91 -19.62 -2.69
CA LEU A 94 3.71 -20.22 -2.10
C LEU A 94 2.69 -19.14 -1.70
N ALA A 95 3.14 -18.04 -1.09
CA ALA A 95 2.27 -16.93 -0.71
C ALA A 95 1.64 -16.27 -1.94
N LEU A 96 2.42 -16.05 -3.02
CA LEU A 96 1.92 -15.52 -4.29
C LEU A 96 0.89 -16.44 -4.93
N SER A 97 1.17 -17.74 -4.96
CA SER A 97 0.26 -18.75 -5.53
C SER A 97 -1.07 -18.78 -4.77
N ASP A 98 -1.02 -18.78 -3.44
CA ASP A 98 -2.24 -18.75 -2.62
C ASP A 98 -3.03 -17.45 -2.79
N TYR A 99 -2.35 -16.31 -2.85
CA TYR A 99 -2.98 -15.03 -3.12
C TYR A 99 -3.72 -15.03 -4.47
N LYS A 100 -3.03 -15.42 -5.55
CA LYS A 100 -3.61 -15.48 -6.89
C LYS A 100 -4.81 -16.42 -6.99
N ARG A 101 -4.73 -17.57 -6.32
CA ARG A 101 -5.86 -18.48 -6.22
C ARG A 101 -7.07 -17.82 -5.55
N LYS A 102 -6.86 -17.12 -4.42
CA LYS A 102 -7.92 -16.40 -3.72
C LYS A 102 -8.53 -15.28 -4.56
N VAL A 103 -7.70 -14.55 -5.30
CA VAL A 103 -8.17 -13.51 -6.24
C VAL A 103 -9.05 -14.12 -7.32
N GLU A 104 -8.62 -15.22 -7.94
CA GLU A 104 -9.40 -15.88 -9.00
C GLU A 104 -10.73 -16.48 -8.47
N GLU A 105 -10.71 -17.07 -7.30
CA GLU A 105 -11.94 -17.53 -6.63
C GLU A 105 -12.91 -16.38 -6.34
N ALA A 106 -12.38 -15.24 -5.83
CA ALA A 106 -13.17 -14.05 -5.57
C ALA A 106 -13.73 -13.45 -6.87
N ARG A 107 -12.89 -13.33 -7.91
CA ARG A 107 -13.28 -12.86 -9.25
C ARG A 107 -14.43 -13.69 -9.80
N THR A 108 -14.31 -15.00 -9.76
CA THR A 108 -15.33 -15.93 -10.24
C THR A 108 -16.65 -15.77 -9.49
N LYS A 109 -16.58 -15.69 -8.15
CA LYS A 109 -17.78 -15.49 -7.32
C LYS A 109 -18.47 -14.14 -7.55
N LEU A 110 -17.67 -13.11 -7.81
CA LEU A 110 -18.17 -11.75 -7.99
C LEU A 110 -18.55 -11.43 -9.43
N ALA A 111 -18.17 -12.25 -10.41
CA ALA A 111 -18.44 -11.99 -11.83
C ALA A 111 -19.89 -11.58 -12.15
N PRO A 112 -20.94 -12.21 -11.55
CA PRO A 112 -22.33 -11.77 -11.78
C PRO A 112 -22.63 -10.36 -11.26
N VAL A 113 -21.85 -9.88 -10.29
CA VAL A 113 -22.04 -8.57 -9.64
C VAL A 113 -21.17 -7.49 -10.28
N THR A 114 -19.95 -7.87 -10.75
CA THR A 114 -18.98 -6.91 -11.28
C THR A 114 -19.16 -6.62 -12.76
N ALA A 115 -19.80 -7.52 -13.52
CA ALA A 115 -19.96 -7.39 -14.97
C ALA A 115 -20.67 -6.09 -15.36
N GLY A 116 -19.95 -5.20 -16.06
CA GLY A 116 -20.46 -3.90 -16.50
C GLY A 116 -20.69 -2.88 -15.36
N LYS A 117 -20.32 -3.21 -14.14
CA LYS A 117 -20.45 -2.34 -12.97
C LYS A 117 -19.16 -1.61 -12.67
N LYS A 118 -19.25 -0.37 -12.22
CA LYS A 118 -18.15 0.45 -11.77
C LYS A 118 -18.06 0.50 -10.26
N ALA A 119 -16.85 0.40 -9.74
CA ALA A 119 -16.61 0.61 -8.33
C ALA A 119 -15.48 1.63 -8.13
N LEU A 120 -15.56 2.36 -7.02
CA LEU A 120 -14.50 3.27 -6.61
C LEU A 120 -14.32 3.26 -5.10
N ILE A 121 -13.14 3.70 -4.67
CA ILE A 121 -12.82 3.91 -3.27
C ILE A 121 -12.65 5.40 -3.03
N ILE A 122 -13.35 5.90 -2.02
CA ILE A 122 -13.13 7.23 -1.46
C ILE A 122 -12.30 7.04 -0.19
N ARG A 123 -11.07 7.53 -0.21
CA ARG A 123 -10.22 7.60 0.97
C ARG A 123 -10.47 8.93 1.67
N MET A 124 -10.70 8.87 2.96
CA MET A 124 -10.92 10.04 3.80
C MET A 124 -9.83 10.16 4.87
N ASN A 125 -9.31 11.36 5.06
CA ASN A 125 -8.38 11.67 6.13
C ASN A 125 -8.53 13.14 6.55
N ALA A 126 -7.71 13.61 7.49
CA ALA A 126 -7.76 15.00 7.98
C ALA A 126 -7.49 16.08 6.90
N ARG A 127 -6.98 15.70 5.71
CA ARG A 127 -6.72 16.62 4.59
C ARG A 127 -7.88 16.72 3.62
N GLY A 128 -8.83 15.77 3.66
CA GLY A 128 -9.98 15.75 2.76
C GLY A 128 -10.34 14.36 2.24
N MET A 129 -11.09 14.37 1.16
CA MET A 129 -11.54 13.17 0.44
C MET A 129 -10.74 13.01 -0.86
N PHE A 130 -10.39 11.77 -1.18
CA PHE A 130 -9.60 11.41 -2.35
C PHE A 130 -10.22 10.21 -3.04
N LEU A 131 -10.42 10.29 -4.35
CA LEU A 131 -10.74 9.14 -5.17
C LEU A 131 -9.48 8.32 -5.41
N MET A 132 -9.57 6.99 -5.27
CA MET A 132 -8.49 6.09 -5.59
C MET A 132 -8.67 5.53 -7.00
N GLY A 133 -7.66 5.72 -7.84
CA GLY A 133 -7.63 5.21 -9.21
C GLY A 133 -7.47 3.68 -9.28
N GLY A 134 -7.77 3.11 -10.44
CA GLY A 134 -7.74 1.67 -10.66
C GLY A 134 -6.35 1.03 -10.76
N ASP A 135 -5.29 1.77 -10.53
CA ASP A 135 -3.90 1.33 -10.48
C ASP A 135 -3.23 1.68 -9.15
N TYR A 136 -4.01 2.06 -8.13
CA TYR A 136 -3.50 2.49 -6.85
C TYR A 136 -4.29 1.87 -5.68
N TYR A 137 -3.57 1.23 -4.73
CA TYR A 137 -4.14 0.60 -3.53
C TYR A 137 -5.38 -0.28 -3.82
N GLY A 138 -6.45 -0.09 -3.05
CA GLY A 138 -7.68 -0.84 -3.21
C GLY A 138 -8.40 -0.62 -4.54
N GLY A 139 -8.17 0.50 -5.22
CA GLY A 139 -8.65 0.72 -6.57
C GLY A 139 -8.06 -0.28 -7.57
N TYR A 140 -6.78 -0.64 -7.40
CA TYR A 140 -6.14 -1.73 -8.16
C TYR A 140 -6.87 -3.06 -7.92
N VAL A 141 -7.13 -3.41 -6.67
CA VAL A 141 -7.85 -4.65 -6.32
C VAL A 141 -9.22 -4.69 -6.99
N LEU A 142 -10.00 -3.60 -6.89
CA LEU A 142 -11.34 -3.55 -7.51
C LEU A 142 -11.28 -3.68 -9.03
N ALA A 143 -10.40 -2.93 -9.69
CA ALA A 143 -10.38 -2.87 -11.15
C ALA A 143 -9.59 -4.02 -11.79
N GLN A 144 -8.37 -4.30 -11.32
CA GLN A 144 -7.47 -5.24 -11.98
C GLN A 144 -7.70 -6.68 -11.50
N GLU A 145 -8.01 -6.86 -10.22
CA GLU A 145 -8.16 -8.19 -9.64
C GLU A 145 -9.60 -8.67 -9.64
N LEU A 146 -10.57 -7.82 -9.27
CA LEU A 146 -11.98 -8.22 -9.15
C LEU A 146 -12.82 -7.89 -10.39
N GLY A 147 -12.31 -7.10 -11.34
CA GLY A 147 -12.94 -6.89 -12.64
C GLY A 147 -14.05 -5.84 -12.67
N PHE A 148 -14.09 -4.92 -11.70
CA PHE A 148 -14.95 -3.74 -11.80
C PHE A 148 -14.44 -2.74 -12.84
N GLY A 149 -15.36 -2.03 -13.49
CA GLY A 149 -15.03 -0.86 -14.29
C GLY A 149 -14.54 0.30 -13.42
N LYS A 150 -13.75 1.19 -14.01
CA LYS A 150 -13.24 2.41 -13.35
C LYS A 150 -14.20 3.58 -13.53
N SER A 151 -14.22 4.50 -12.56
CA SER A 151 -14.82 5.82 -12.75
C SER A 151 -14.01 6.63 -13.75
N LYS A 152 -14.67 7.38 -14.62
CA LYS A 152 -14.02 8.31 -15.55
C LYS A 152 -13.24 9.42 -14.86
N LEU A 153 -13.60 9.75 -13.61
CA LEU A 153 -12.94 10.79 -12.81
C LEU A 153 -11.50 10.42 -12.42
N VAL A 154 -11.17 9.12 -12.41
CA VAL A 154 -9.83 8.59 -12.06
C VAL A 154 -9.33 7.59 -13.10
N GLU A 155 -9.82 7.66 -14.33
CA GLU A 155 -9.45 6.70 -15.39
C GLU A 155 -7.96 6.75 -15.74
N LYS A 156 -7.38 7.94 -15.68
CA LYS A 156 -5.99 8.21 -16.07
C LYS A 156 -5.06 8.55 -14.89
N GLU A 157 -5.59 8.65 -13.70
CA GLU A 157 -4.85 9.11 -12.53
C GLU A 157 -4.86 8.05 -11.42
N SER A 158 -3.77 8.01 -10.65
CA SER A 158 -3.67 7.13 -9.49
C SER A 158 -4.60 7.57 -8.36
N SER A 159 -4.85 8.87 -8.24
CA SER A 159 -5.81 9.44 -7.30
C SER A 159 -6.21 10.85 -7.73
N ALA A 160 -7.38 11.31 -7.31
CA ALA A 160 -7.87 12.67 -7.52
C ALA A 160 -8.50 13.21 -6.24
N ASP A 161 -8.38 14.52 -6.02
CA ASP A 161 -9.10 15.19 -4.94
C ASP A 161 -10.62 15.14 -5.22
N LEU A 162 -11.39 14.87 -4.18
CA LEU A 162 -12.86 14.86 -4.25
C LEU A 162 -13.44 15.99 -3.39
N SER A 163 -14.03 16.98 -4.03
CA SER A 163 -14.86 17.98 -3.34
C SER A 163 -16.31 17.51 -3.21
N LEU A 164 -17.07 18.12 -2.30
CA LEU A 164 -18.50 17.82 -2.13
C LEU A 164 -19.31 18.12 -3.39
N GLU A 165 -18.89 19.12 -4.17
CA GLU A 165 -19.55 19.50 -5.42
C GLU A 165 -19.42 18.45 -6.51
N LEU A 166 -18.36 17.61 -6.45
CA LEU A 166 -18.16 16.51 -7.40
C LEU A 166 -18.91 15.22 -7.04
N LEU A 167 -19.51 15.12 -5.85
CA LEU A 167 -20.24 13.92 -5.45
C LEU A 167 -21.36 13.52 -6.43
N PRO A 168 -22.14 14.48 -6.99
CA PRO A 168 -23.16 14.14 -7.99
C PRO A 168 -22.61 13.61 -9.32
N GLU A 169 -21.32 13.82 -9.59
CA GLU A 169 -20.65 13.37 -10.83
C GLU A 169 -20.01 11.98 -10.71
N LEU A 170 -20.08 11.36 -9.53
CA LEU A 170 -19.55 10.03 -9.31
C LEU A 170 -20.30 9.00 -10.16
N ASP A 171 -19.61 8.42 -11.13
CA ASP A 171 -20.14 7.42 -12.06
C ASP A 171 -19.79 6.00 -11.58
N ALA A 172 -20.24 5.64 -10.38
CA ALA A 172 -19.98 4.33 -9.79
C ALA A 172 -21.28 3.66 -9.27
N ASP A 173 -21.38 2.35 -9.49
CA ASP A 173 -22.44 1.53 -8.94
C ASP A 173 -22.17 1.17 -7.46
N TYR A 174 -20.88 1.08 -7.10
CA TYR A 174 -20.42 0.75 -5.74
C TYR A 174 -19.38 1.75 -5.27
N ILE A 175 -19.56 2.27 -4.08
CA ILE A 175 -18.63 3.19 -3.44
C ILE A 175 -18.17 2.58 -2.12
N PHE A 176 -16.86 2.40 -1.98
CA PHE A 176 -16.23 1.95 -0.75
C PHE A 176 -15.57 3.15 -0.07
N ILE A 177 -15.82 3.32 1.21
CA ILE A 177 -15.24 4.41 2.00
C ILE A 177 -14.13 3.84 2.89
N ALA A 178 -12.90 4.29 2.66
CA ALA A 178 -11.75 3.99 3.49
C ALA A 178 -11.48 5.17 4.43
N ASN A 179 -11.93 5.05 5.67
CA ASN A 179 -11.73 6.08 6.69
C ASN A 179 -10.38 5.87 7.38
N HIS A 180 -9.51 6.88 7.37
CA HIS A 180 -8.22 6.84 8.05
C HIS A 180 -8.36 7.42 9.46
N ALA A 181 -7.71 6.79 10.44
CA ALA A 181 -7.84 7.15 11.86
C ALA A 181 -7.77 8.66 12.11
N GLY A 182 -8.78 9.20 12.79
CA GLY A 182 -8.91 10.63 13.11
C GLY A 182 -10.00 11.38 12.35
N SER A 183 -10.67 10.75 11.37
CA SER A 183 -11.80 11.36 10.64
C SER A 183 -13.15 10.72 10.99
N GLY A 184 -13.19 9.82 11.98
CA GLY A 184 -14.34 8.97 12.29
C GLY A 184 -15.61 9.66 12.78
N ASP A 185 -15.51 10.91 13.21
CA ASP A 185 -16.64 11.67 13.81
C ASP A 185 -17.22 12.73 12.86
N ALA A 186 -16.87 12.68 11.57
CA ALA A 186 -17.27 13.73 10.62
C ALA A 186 -18.52 13.38 9.78
N PHE A 187 -19.25 12.28 10.10
CA PHE A 187 -20.49 11.89 9.42
C PHE A 187 -21.53 11.33 10.36
#